data_c44d99c853e80df56aec0f202f1ace87
#
_entry.id   c44d99c853e80df56aec0f202f1ace87
#
_cell.length_a   1.000
_cell.length_b   1.000
_cell.length_c   1.000
_cell.angle_alpha   90.00
_cell.angle_beta   90.00
_cell.angle_gamma   90.00
#
_symmetry.space_group_name_H-M   'P 1'
#
loop_
_entity.id
_entity.type
_entity.pdbx_description
1 polymer ?
#
loop_
_entity_poly.entity_id
_entity_poly.type
_entity_poly.pdbx_seq_one_letter_code
_entity_poly.pdbx_strand_id
1 'polypeptide(L)'
;MTGQTRMRVLRPAVPEQKPFALVLHTMGYLWQNGGICMAGDILITGGRPLNGTVRIPAAKNSVLPLLAASLLCTGPVRLQRVPRLADVEDCRTLLQGAGCEALWQGTDLVVRGTPQRCALAEGPASRMRASILFCAPLLARLGRAETVVPGGCRIGARPIDLHLSGLAQMGVRQVQAGEQLVLTAPSGLRGAEITLAFPSVGATETLLLAAACARGETILRGAAREPEIVDLAQFLNRCGGCVQGAGSGTVRIQGQRTLSGCTFAPVADRIAAATYACACAAAGGRVELDGCSPQLYAPVLEILEQMGCTVERGEKQAEISRFGRLYGAGRVFTGVYPALATDAAPLLAAVMLCAEGESSIEDVVFERRFGCAAGFAALGARTAVNGRVLHIAPGGKLRGARLEAPDLRGGAALAAAALAAEGCSRVSGTGYIDRGYADLAADLAGLGACIRREMRPQTARVKKRTPKTQI
;
A
#
# COMPACT_ATOMS: atom_id res chain seq x y z
N MET A 1 23.28 -51.42 47.61
CA MET A 1 21.94 -50.85 47.69
C MET A 1 22.01 -49.49 47.06
N THR A 2 21.73 -49.39 45.76
CA THR A 2 21.85 -48.17 44.94
C THR A 2 20.46 -47.85 44.37
N GLY A 3 19.85 -46.83 44.92
CA GLY A 3 18.57 -46.33 44.45
C GLY A 3 18.76 -45.35 43.27
N GLN A 4 18.33 -45.76 42.08
CA GLN A 4 18.25 -44.88 40.93
C GLN A 4 16.90 -44.16 40.95
N THR A 5 16.91 -42.85 41.15
CA THR A 5 15.76 -41.97 40.99
C THR A 5 15.63 -41.56 39.53
N ARG A 6 14.59 -42.06 38.83
CA ARG A 6 14.25 -41.66 37.46
C ARG A 6 13.58 -40.28 37.49
N MET A 7 14.24 -39.30 36.89
CA MET A 7 13.69 -37.99 36.58
C MET A 7 12.65 -38.14 35.46
N ARG A 8 11.37 -37.83 35.73
CA ARG A 8 10.31 -37.71 34.74
C ARG A 8 10.45 -36.32 34.08
N VAL A 9 10.80 -36.32 32.80
CA VAL A 9 10.73 -35.11 31.95
C VAL A 9 9.27 -34.87 31.62
N LEU A 10 8.69 -33.82 32.18
CA LEU A 10 7.38 -33.30 31.80
C LEU A 10 7.52 -32.58 30.45
N ARG A 11 6.88 -33.11 29.40
CA ARG A 11 6.68 -32.41 28.13
C ARG A 11 5.63 -31.32 28.35
N PRO A 12 5.84 -30.09 27.87
CA PRO A 12 4.79 -29.06 27.88
C PRO A 12 3.67 -29.46 26.93
N ALA A 13 2.44 -29.36 27.43
CA ALA A 13 1.22 -29.58 26.67
C ALA A 13 1.11 -28.55 25.54
N VAL A 14 0.92 -29.05 24.31
CA VAL A 14 0.57 -28.26 23.15
C VAL A 14 -0.90 -27.80 23.35
N PRO A 15 -1.22 -26.48 23.30
CA PRO A 15 -2.62 -26.06 23.39
C PRO A 15 -3.36 -26.49 22.13
N GLU A 16 -4.50 -27.17 22.31
CA GLU A 16 -5.45 -27.53 21.27
C GLU A 16 -5.88 -26.27 20.50
N GLN A 17 -5.62 -26.26 19.19
CA GLN A 17 -6.15 -25.27 18.27
C GLN A 17 -7.65 -25.48 18.14
N LYS A 18 -8.45 -24.61 18.77
CA LYS A 18 -9.87 -24.49 18.45
C LYS A 18 -10.03 -24.08 16.99
N PRO A 19 -10.96 -24.68 16.22
CA PRO A 19 -11.19 -24.29 14.85
C PRO A 19 -11.63 -22.83 14.80
N PHE A 20 -10.92 -22.00 14.03
CA PHE A 20 -11.30 -20.62 13.74
C PHE A 20 -12.67 -20.62 13.07
N ALA A 21 -13.67 -20.21 13.81
CA ALA A 21 -14.97 -19.87 13.23
C ALA A 21 -14.75 -18.72 12.24
N LEU A 22 -15.08 -18.99 10.97
CA LEU A 22 -15.02 -18.05 9.86
C LEU A 22 -16.10 -16.98 10.07
N VAL A 23 -15.77 -15.92 10.80
CA VAL A 23 -16.61 -14.73 10.90
C VAL A 23 -16.40 -13.94 9.62
N LEU A 24 -17.19 -14.23 8.60
CA LEU A 24 -17.37 -13.41 7.41
C LEU A 24 -18.02 -12.08 7.83
N HIS A 25 -17.20 -11.12 8.25
CA HIS A 25 -17.62 -9.72 8.29
C HIS A 25 -17.56 -9.17 6.86
N THR A 26 -18.68 -9.30 6.14
CA THR A 26 -18.98 -8.51 4.95
C THR A 26 -19.09 -7.06 5.37
N MET A 27 -17.99 -6.32 5.41
CA MET A 27 -17.98 -4.87 5.58
C MET A 27 -18.39 -4.21 4.26
N GLY A 28 -19.69 -3.97 4.10
CA GLY A 28 -20.20 -2.99 3.15
C GLY A 28 -19.89 -1.59 3.71
N TYR A 29 -18.91 -0.90 3.14
CA TYR A 29 -18.63 0.50 3.47
C TYR A 29 -19.73 1.38 2.86
N LEU A 30 -20.63 1.86 3.70
CA LEU A 30 -21.54 2.96 3.39
C LEU A 30 -20.96 4.22 4.03
N TRP A 31 -20.38 5.09 3.23
CA TRP A 31 -20.12 6.48 3.62
C TRP A 31 -21.31 7.34 3.22
N GLN A 32 -22.08 7.80 4.21
CA GLN A 32 -22.97 8.94 4.04
C GLN A 32 -22.14 10.21 4.24
N ASN A 33 -22.20 11.11 3.26
CA ASN A 33 -21.54 12.39 3.11
C ASN A 33 -20.18 12.41 2.38
N GLY A 34 -20.23 12.42 1.05
CA GLY A 34 -19.22 13.07 0.20
C GLY A 34 -17.97 12.30 -0.16
N GLY A 35 -17.81 11.04 0.23
CA GLY A 35 -16.69 10.19 -0.16
C GLY A 35 -17.16 9.03 -1.05
N ILE A 36 -16.60 8.91 -2.25
CA ILE A 36 -16.95 7.86 -3.21
C ILE A 36 -16.23 6.57 -2.82
N CYS A 37 -16.83 5.75 -1.96
CA CYS A 37 -16.54 4.32 -1.95
C CYS A 37 -17.62 3.64 -2.80
N MET A 38 -17.33 3.38 -4.07
CA MET A 38 -18.28 2.73 -4.98
C MET A 38 -18.27 1.21 -4.69
N ALA A 39 -19.06 0.78 -3.71
CA ALA A 39 -19.28 -0.65 -3.48
C ALA A 39 -19.90 -1.28 -4.73
N GLY A 40 -19.13 -2.08 -5.46
CA GLY A 40 -19.59 -2.72 -6.68
C GLY A 40 -18.57 -3.75 -7.17
N ASP A 41 -18.97 -4.57 -8.11
CA ASP A 41 -18.07 -5.49 -8.79
C ASP A 41 -17.52 -4.82 -10.07
N ILE A 42 -16.33 -5.19 -10.51
CA ILE A 42 -15.81 -4.78 -11.81
C ILE A 42 -16.08 -5.91 -12.81
N LEU A 43 -16.77 -5.57 -13.91
CA LEU A 43 -17.00 -6.48 -15.04
C LEU A 43 -16.00 -6.15 -16.14
N ILE A 44 -15.34 -7.18 -16.67
CA ILE A 44 -14.30 -7.06 -17.68
C ILE A 44 -14.60 -8.06 -18.79
N THR A 45 -14.76 -7.57 -20.03
CA THR A 45 -14.76 -8.43 -21.22
C THR A 45 -13.39 -8.29 -21.86
N GLY A 46 -12.59 -9.35 -21.80
CA GLY A 46 -11.21 -9.33 -22.29
C GLY A 46 -11.08 -9.49 -23.81
N GLY A 47 -9.85 -9.62 -24.28
CA GLY A 47 -9.52 -9.81 -25.69
C GLY A 47 -9.51 -8.53 -26.53
N ARG A 48 -9.54 -7.34 -25.91
CA ARG A 48 -9.37 -6.06 -26.60
C ARG A 48 -8.02 -5.42 -26.23
N PRO A 49 -7.23 -4.99 -27.25
CA PRO A 49 -5.99 -4.28 -27.00
C PRO A 49 -6.27 -2.91 -26.37
N LEU A 50 -5.36 -2.46 -25.51
CA LEU A 50 -5.41 -1.13 -24.89
C LEU A 50 -4.68 -0.12 -25.78
N ASN A 51 -5.27 1.07 -25.95
CA ASN A 51 -4.66 2.16 -26.70
C ASN A 51 -5.01 3.51 -26.07
N GLY A 52 -4.04 4.41 -26.05
CA GLY A 52 -4.26 5.77 -25.55
C GLY A 52 -3.24 6.20 -24.51
N THR A 53 -3.54 7.28 -23.82
CA THR A 53 -2.68 7.88 -22.79
C THR A 53 -3.38 7.85 -21.44
N VAL A 54 -2.65 7.45 -20.41
CA VAL A 54 -3.12 7.56 -19.02
C VAL A 54 -2.19 8.46 -18.22
N ARG A 55 -2.77 9.43 -17.53
CA ARG A 55 -2.01 10.29 -16.62
C ARG A 55 -1.84 9.63 -15.27
N ILE A 56 -0.58 9.47 -14.86
CA ILE A 56 -0.25 8.83 -13.58
C ILE A 56 -0.52 9.78 -12.42
N PRO A 57 -1.32 9.36 -11.41
CA PRO A 57 -1.64 10.18 -10.25
C PRO A 57 -0.44 10.33 -9.30
N ALA A 58 -0.58 11.20 -8.29
CA ALA A 58 0.36 11.24 -7.18
C ALA A 58 0.38 9.91 -6.41
N ALA A 59 1.58 9.53 -5.95
CA ALA A 59 1.80 8.26 -5.27
C ALA A 59 1.03 8.19 -3.94
N LYS A 60 0.17 7.18 -3.80
CA LYS A 60 -0.47 6.88 -2.53
C LYS A 60 0.55 6.82 -1.39
N ASN A 61 1.63 6.05 -1.59
CA ASN A 61 2.64 5.81 -0.57
C ASN A 61 3.47 7.06 -0.22
N SER A 62 3.41 8.11 -1.04
CA SER A 62 3.94 9.45 -0.69
C SER A 62 2.88 10.29 0.01
N VAL A 63 1.66 10.34 -0.50
CA VAL A 63 0.57 11.16 0.05
C VAL A 63 0.30 10.84 1.53
N LEU A 64 0.28 9.56 1.93
CA LEU A 64 -0.06 9.17 3.31
C LEU A 64 0.95 9.71 4.34
N PRO A 65 2.29 9.53 4.19
CA PRO A 65 3.26 10.12 5.10
C PRO A 65 3.28 11.66 5.05
N LEU A 66 3.01 12.29 3.89
CA LEU A 66 2.90 13.75 3.79
C LEU A 66 1.71 14.30 4.57
N LEU A 67 0.57 13.59 4.57
CA LEU A 67 -0.59 13.92 5.40
C LEU A 67 -0.27 13.78 6.90
N ALA A 68 0.44 12.73 7.30
CA ALA A 68 0.92 12.63 8.68
C ALA A 68 1.90 13.76 9.04
N ALA A 69 2.84 14.11 8.13
CA ALA A 69 3.80 15.20 8.30
C ALA A 69 3.13 16.56 8.48
N SER A 70 1.94 16.78 7.88
CA SER A 70 1.20 18.04 8.03
C SER A 70 0.86 18.40 9.47
N LEU A 71 0.76 17.40 10.39
CA LEU A 71 0.56 17.62 11.82
C LEU A 71 1.74 18.32 12.50
N LEU A 72 2.95 18.27 11.91
CA LEU A 72 4.15 18.95 12.41
C LEU A 72 4.12 20.45 12.10
N CYS A 73 3.38 20.85 11.07
CA CYS A 73 3.37 22.21 10.54
C CYS A 73 2.49 23.14 11.38
N THR A 74 2.90 24.40 11.49
CA THR A 74 2.11 25.46 12.15
C THR A 74 1.26 26.27 11.14
N GLY A 75 1.63 26.24 9.86
CA GLY A 75 0.90 26.88 8.78
C GLY A 75 0.15 25.89 7.89
N PRO A 76 -0.66 26.40 6.93
CA PRO A 76 -1.41 25.55 6.01
C PRO A 76 -0.51 24.69 5.14
N VAL A 77 -0.86 23.43 4.95
CA VAL A 77 -0.24 22.51 4.00
C VAL A 77 -1.22 22.25 2.86
N ARG A 78 -0.80 22.50 1.62
CA ARG A 78 -1.55 22.17 0.42
C ARG A 78 -0.81 21.07 -0.35
N LEU A 79 -1.38 19.88 -0.41
CA LEU A 79 -0.91 18.80 -1.28
C LEU A 79 -1.67 18.85 -2.60
N GLN A 80 -0.93 18.98 -3.70
CA GLN A 80 -1.52 19.14 -5.03
C GLN A 80 -1.84 17.81 -5.69
N ARG A 81 -2.93 17.76 -6.44
CA ARG A 81 -3.34 16.62 -7.28
C ARG A 81 -3.36 15.28 -6.53
N VAL A 82 -3.89 15.30 -5.32
CA VAL A 82 -4.01 14.11 -4.48
C VAL A 82 -5.11 13.19 -5.04
N PRO A 83 -4.85 11.90 -5.29
CA PRO A 83 -5.88 10.98 -5.74
C PRO A 83 -6.90 10.71 -4.61
N ARG A 84 -8.18 10.60 -4.97
CA ARG A 84 -9.26 10.29 -4.03
C ARG A 84 -9.31 8.79 -3.75
N LEU A 85 -8.47 8.35 -2.81
CA LEU A 85 -8.35 6.96 -2.39
C LEU A 85 -9.03 6.75 -1.04
N ALA A 86 -9.50 5.53 -0.77
CA ALA A 86 -10.06 5.17 0.54
C ALA A 86 -9.06 5.42 1.68
N ASP A 87 -7.77 5.08 1.49
CA ASP A 87 -6.73 5.32 2.48
C ASP A 87 -6.46 6.83 2.71
N VAL A 88 -6.61 7.69 1.69
CA VAL A 88 -6.50 9.15 1.84
C VAL A 88 -7.67 9.72 2.65
N GLU A 89 -8.89 9.19 2.45
CA GLU A 89 -10.05 9.59 3.24
C GLU A 89 -9.93 9.11 4.70
N ASP A 90 -9.36 7.93 4.94
CA ASP A 90 -9.04 7.48 6.29
C ASP A 90 -8.01 8.41 6.96
N CYS A 91 -6.93 8.84 6.25
CA CYS A 91 -5.99 9.85 6.75
C CYS A 91 -6.68 11.17 7.05
N ARG A 92 -7.57 11.64 6.18
CA ARG A 92 -8.35 12.87 6.38
C ARG A 92 -9.18 12.78 7.66
N THR A 93 -9.80 11.63 7.91
CA THR A 93 -10.55 11.37 9.14
C THR A 93 -9.64 11.37 10.39
N LEU A 94 -8.43 10.80 10.29
CA LEU A 94 -7.44 10.85 11.38
C LEU A 94 -7.00 12.29 11.68
N LEU A 95 -6.74 13.10 10.66
CA LEU A 95 -6.40 14.53 10.82
C LEU A 95 -7.51 15.31 11.50
N GLN A 96 -8.76 15.13 11.07
CA GLN A 96 -9.93 15.75 11.67
C GLN A 96 -10.15 15.26 13.13
N GLY A 97 -9.94 13.96 13.36
CA GLY A 97 -9.95 13.37 14.70
C GLY A 97 -8.89 13.99 15.63
N ALA A 98 -7.71 14.31 15.11
CA ALA A 98 -6.66 15.01 15.85
C ALA A 98 -6.96 16.50 16.12
N GLY A 99 -7.98 17.09 15.47
CA GLY A 99 -8.40 18.49 15.67
C GLY A 99 -7.95 19.42 14.54
N CYS A 100 -7.44 18.89 13.42
CA CYS A 100 -7.09 19.69 12.25
C CYS A 100 -8.25 19.74 11.25
N GLU A 101 -8.28 20.78 10.40
CA GLU A 101 -9.12 20.81 9.22
C GLU A 101 -8.40 20.11 8.07
N ALA A 102 -9.10 19.24 7.34
CA ALA A 102 -8.58 18.61 6.14
C ALA A 102 -9.66 18.66 5.05
N LEU A 103 -9.49 19.57 4.08
CA LEU A 103 -10.52 19.96 3.13
C LEU A 103 -10.04 19.80 1.68
N TRP A 104 -10.86 19.21 0.86
CA TRP A 104 -10.65 19.16 -0.58
C TRP A 104 -10.88 20.53 -1.23
N GLN A 105 -9.95 20.96 -2.09
CA GLN A 105 -10.08 22.11 -2.97
C GLN A 105 -9.78 21.67 -4.41
N GLY A 106 -10.81 21.27 -5.12
CA GLY A 106 -10.66 20.59 -6.41
C GLY A 106 -9.95 19.24 -6.25
N THR A 107 -8.78 19.08 -6.86
CA THR A 107 -7.91 17.91 -6.73
C THR A 107 -6.86 18.04 -5.63
N ASP A 108 -6.77 19.20 -4.97
CA ASP A 108 -5.83 19.44 -3.90
C ASP A 108 -6.46 19.12 -2.54
N LEU A 109 -5.65 18.62 -1.62
CA LEU A 109 -6.04 18.45 -0.22
C LEU A 109 -5.30 19.46 0.64
N VAL A 110 -6.06 20.29 1.37
CA VAL A 110 -5.53 21.35 2.24
C VAL A 110 -5.74 20.97 3.69
N VAL A 111 -4.64 20.93 4.47
CA VAL A 111 -4.65 20.69 5.91
C VAL A 111 -4.32 22.00 6.64
N ARG A 112 -5.10 22.33 7.68
CA ARG A 112 -4.93 23.52 8.52
C ARG A 112 -5.10 23.19 9.97
N GLY A 113 -4.50 23.99 10.84
CA GLY A 113 -4.55 23.84 12.28
C GLY A 113 -3.46 22.93 12.82
N THR A 114 -3.40 22.81 14.14
CA THR A 114 -2.44 21.98 14.86
C THR A 114 -3.19 20.91 15.66
N PRO A 115 -2.60 19.72 15.89
CA PRO A 115 -3.28 18.67 16.63
C PRO A 115 -3.58 19.11 18.07
N GLN A 116 -4.80 18.79 18.53
CA GLN A 116 -5.32 19.07 19.87
C GLN A 116 -5.61 17.79 20.65
N ARG A 117 -5.69 16.66 19.96
CA ARG A 117 -6.03 15.34 20.50
C ARG A 117 -4.98 14.31 20.11
N CYS A 118 -4.54 13.52 21.09
CA CYS A 118 -3.50 12.51 20.93
C CYS A 118 -4.05 11.12 20.53
N ALA A 119 -5.37 10.91 20.63
CA ALA A 119 -6.00 9.65 20.31
C ALA A 119 -6.46 9.63 18.84
N LEU A 120 -6.00 8.63 18.10
CA LEU A 120 -6.43 8.38 16.73
C LEU A 120 -7.79 7.67 16.72
N ALA A 121 -8.65 8.02 15.75
CA ALA A 121 -9.92 7.35 15.55
C ALA A 121 -9.70 5.85 15.20
N GLU A 122 -10.25 4.95 16.03
CA GLU A 122 -10.02 3.51 15.96
C GLU A 122 -10.37 2.91 14.59
N GLY A 123 -11.53 3.28 14.02
CA GLY A 123 -11.98 2.75 12.74
C GLY A 123 -10.96 2.95 11.59
N PRO A 124 -10.57 4.19 11.25
CA PRO A 124 -9.51 4.44 10.27
C PRO A 124 -8.15 3.85 10.69
N ALA A 125 -7.79 3.92 11.97
CA ALA A 125 -6.49 3.43 12.45
C ALA A 125 -6.35 1.90 12.27
N SER A 126 -7.40 1.12 12.53
CA SER A 126 -7.39 -0.34 12.37
C SER A 126 -7.41 -0.79 10.91
N ARG A 127 -8.01 0.00 9.99
CA ARG A 127 -8.08 -0.37 8.57
C ARG A 127 -6.79 -0.15 7.81
N MET A 128 -5.94 0.78 8.25
CA MET A 128 -4.80 1.27 7.48
C MET A 128 -3.49 1.10 8.24
N ARG A 129 -2.53 0.37 7.62
CA ARG A 129 -1.20 0.20 8.22
C ARG A 129 -0.47 1.53 8.46
N ALA A 130 -0.64 2.49 7.54
CA ALA A 130 -0.01 3.80 7.60
C ALA A 130 -0.49 4.66 8.78
N SER A 131 -1.54 4.26 9.53
CA SER A 131 -1.99 4.97 10.72
C SER A 131 -0.90 5.14 11.78
N ILE A 132 0.08 4.20 11.85
CA ILE A 132 1.22 4.29 12.78
C ILE A 132 2.07 5.55 12.53
N LEU A 133 2.11 6.06 11.29
CA LEU A 133 2.87 7.25 10.94
C LEU A 133 2.38 8.48 11.69
N PHE A 134 1.08 8.54 12.00
CA PHE A 134 0.47 9.66 12.73
C PHE A 134 0.94 9.74 14.20
N CYS A 135 1.42 8.64 14.76
CA CYS A 135 1.92 8.63 16.13
C CYS A 135 3.17 9.51 16.31
N ALA A 136 4.09 9.52 15.33
CA ALA A 136 5.32 10.29 15.42
C ALA A 136 5.08 11.81 15.52
N PRO A 137 4.28 12.46 14.65
CA PRO A 137 3.98 13.88 14.80
C PRO A 137 3.12 14.19 16.04
N LEU A 138 2.23 13.30 16.49
CA LEU A 138 1.50 13.51 17.74
C LEU A 138 2.44 13.48 18.96
N LEU A 139 3.40 12.55 18.99
CA LEU A 139 4.45 12.53 20.02
C LEU A 139 5.29 13.80 19.99
N ALA A 140 5.68 14.30 18.81
CA ALA A 140 6.47 15.51 18.66
C ALA A 140 5.71 16.77 19.14
N ARG A 141 4.39 16.83 18.89
CA ARG A 141 3.55 18.01 19.19
C ARG A 141 2.91 17.98 20.58
N LEU A 142 2.46 16.80 21.04
CA LEU A 142 1.65 16.63 22.24
C LEU A 142 2.35 15.78 23.32
N GLY A 143 3.50 15.17 23.03
CA GLY A 143 4.21 14.26 23.93
C GLY A 143 3.51 12.91 24.14
N ARG A 144 2.38 12.67 23.48
CA ARG A 144 1.57 11.47 23.62
C ARG A 144 0.86 11.14 22.30
N ALA A 145 0.73 9.83 22.02
CA ALA A 145 -0.10 9.30 20.94
C ALA A 145 -0.79 8.02 21.40
N GLU A 146 -2.07 7.89 21.08
CA GLU A 146 -2.89 6.72 21.38
C GLU A 146 -3.48 6.18 20.09
N THR A 147 -3.33 4.87 19.85
CA THR A 147 -3.82 4.20 18.66
C THR A 147 -4.14 2.75 18.96
N VAL A 148 -4.79 2.06 18.03
CA VAL A 148 -4.83 0.60 18.00
C VAL A 148 -3.64 0.08 17.19
N VAL A 149 -3.21 -1.14 17.48
CA VAL A 149 -2.20 -1.82 16.63
C VAL A 149 -2.71 -1.84 15.19
N PRO A 150 -1.97 -1.25 14.24
CA PRO A 150 -2.47 -1.07 12.88
C PRO A 150 -2.83 -2.40 12.21
N GLY A 151 -4.00 -2.48 11.63
CA GLY A 151 -4.47 -3.63 10.88
C GLY A 151 -3.53 -3.99 9.72
N GLY A 152 -3.50 -5.26 9.36
CA GLY A 152 -2.63 -5.79 8.30
C GLY A 152 -3.31 -5.87 6.94
N CYS A 153 -2.52 -5.81 5.89
CA CYS A 153 -2.86 -6.40 4.61
C CYS A 153 -2.61 -7.92 4.71
N ARG A 154 -3.39 -8.74 3.96
CA ARG A 154 -3.31 -10.21 4.01
C ARG A 154 -2.04 -10.81 3.38
N ILE A 155 -1.06 -9.97 3.03
CA ILE A 155 0.17 -10.35 2.30
C ILE A 155 1.30 -10.90 3.17
N GLY A 156 1.16 -10.90 4.49
CA GLY A 156 2.15 -11.42 5.43
C GLY A 156 2.22 -10.66 6.75
N ALA A 157 3.12 -11.10 7.63
CA ALA A 157 3.40 -10.43 8.88
C ALA A 157 4.04 -9.05 8.60
N ARG A 158 3.52 -8.01 9.26
CA ARG A 158 4.03 -6.64 9.14
C ARG A 158 4.18 -6.04 10.54
N PRO A 159 5.15 -6.53 11.33
CA PRO A 159 5.35 -6.06 12.68
C PRO A 159 5.71 -4.56 12.69
N ILE A 160 5.46 -3.90 13.81
CA ILE A 160 5.81 -2.48 14.05
C ILE A 160 7.04 -2.33 14.95
N ASP A 161 7.74 -3.41 15.19
CA ASP A 161 8.92 -3.51 16.05
C ASP A 161 10.01 -2.51 15.69
N LEU A 162 10.34 -2.36 14.40
CA LEU A 162 11.33 -1.40 13.93
C LEU A 162 10.90 0.07 14.19
N HIS A 163 9.60 0.36 14.05
CA HIS A 163 9.05 1.68 14.40
C HIS A 163 9.22 1.95 15.89
N LEU A 164 8.79 1.00 16.74
CA LEU A 164 8.80 1.15 18.19
C LEU A 164 10.22 1.15 18.76
N SER A 165 11.11 0.30 18.24
CA SER A 165 12.52 0.25 18.65
C SER A 165 13.25 1.56 18.34
N GLY A 166 13.03 2.13 17.15
CA GLY A 166 13.60 3.43 16.77
C GLY A 166 13.05 4.57 17.64
N LEU A 167 11.73 4.62 17.86
CA LEU A 167 11.12 5.61 18.73
C LEU A 167 11.59 5.49 20.19
N ALA A 168 11.82 4.27 20.68
CA ALA A 168 12.35 4.06 22.03
C ALA A 168 13.74 4.68 22.21
N GLN A 169 14.62 4.58 21.20
CA GLN A 169 15.92 5.23 21.18
C GLN A 169 15.84 6.76 21.19
N MET A 170 14.72 7.33 20.71
CA MET A 170 14.42 8.76 20.78
C MET A 170 13.73 9.19 22.09
N GLY A 171 13.60 8.27 23.07
CA GLY A 171 13.03 8.52 24.41
C GLY A 171 11.54 8.26 24.55
N VAL A 172 10.92 7.58 23.59
CA VAL A 172 9.51 7.17 23.67
C VAL A 172 9.36 5.94 24.58
N ARG A 173 8.34 5.97 25.44
CA ARG A 173 7.88 4.83 26.21
C ARG A 173 6.58 4.32 25.63
N GLN A 174 6.40 2.99 25.62
CA GLN A 174 5.20 2.34 25.10
C GLN A 174 4.50 1.51 26.16
N VAL A 175 3.17 1.51 26.11
CA VAL A 175 2.32 0.57 26.83
C VAL A 175 1.34 -0.02 25.83
N GLN A 176 1.28 -1.34 25.79
CA GLN A 176 0.31 -2.06 24.95
C GLN A 176 -0.60 -2.91 25.83
N ALA A 177 -1.90 -2.78 25.64
CA ALA A 177 -2.93 -3.58 26.29
C ALA A 177 -3.89 -4.12 25.24
N GLY A 178 -3.73 -5.39 24.87
CA GLY A 178 -4.45 -5.99 23.73
C GLY A 178 -4.09 -5.26 22.43
N GLU A 179 -5.09 -4.74 21.74
CA GLU A 179 -4.92 -3.97 20.50
C GLU A 179 -4.61 -2.48 20.75
N GLN A 180 -4.79 -1.98 21.97
CA GLN A 180 -4.52 -0.57 22.33
C GLN A 180 -3.01 -0.35 22.50
N LEU A 181 -2.49 0.67 21.85
CA LEU A 181 -1.10 1.12 21.92
C LEU A 181 -1.04 2.57 22.35
N VAL A 182 -0.38 2.82 23.47
CA VAL A 182 -0.12 4.16 24.02
C VAL A 182 1.37 4.44 23.97
N LEU A 183 1.75 5.52 23.32
CA LEU A 183 3.13 6.01 23.20
C LEU A 183 3.25 7.33 23.93
N THR A 184 4.31 7.53 24.71
CA THR A 184 4.57 8.77 25.44
C THR A 184 6.03 9.19 25.32
N ALA A 185 6.27 10.49 25.23
CA ALA A 185 7.59 11.11 25.22
C ALA A 185 7.69 12.13 26.38
N PRO A 186 7.85 11.70 27.65
CA PRO A 186 7.73 12.57 28.82
C PRO A 186 8.73 13.73 28.85
N SER A 187 9.91 13.52 28.27
CA SER A 187 10.97 14.54 28.16
C SER A 187 11.06 15.16 26.75
N GLY A 188 10.06 14.95 25.90
CA GLY A 188 10.07 15.25 24.47
C GLY A 188 11.00 14.30 23.71
N LEU A 189 10.89 14.36 22.37
CA LEU A 189 11.73 13.55 21.48
C LEU A 189 13.17 14.11 21.45
N ARG A 190 14.15 13.21 21.44
CA ARG A 190 15.58 13.52 21.33
C ARG A 190 16.19 12.85 20.11
N GLY A 191 17.11 13.53 19.46
CA GLY A 191 17.91 12.95 18.39
C GLY A 191 18.72 11.75 18.90
N ALA A 192 18.93 10.78 18.00
CA ALA A 192 19.65 9.55 18.29
C ALA A 192 20.33 8.99 17.04
N GLU A 193 21.35 8.17 17.22
CA GLU A 193 21.90 7.35 16.14
C GLU A 193 21.18 6.01 16.12
N ILE A 194 20.40 5.75 15.06
CA ILE A 194 19.52 4.59 14.94
C ILE A 194 19.93 3.78 13.73
N THR A 195 20.12 2.47 13.91
CA THR A 195 20.38 1.53 12.82
C THR A 195 19.19 0.60 12.64
N LEU A 196 18.55 0.63 11.46
CA LEU A 196 17.51 -0.30 11.09
C LEU A 196 18.11 -1.61 10.60
N ALA A 197 17.68 -2.74 11.18
CA ALA A 197 18.12 -4.08 10.76
C ALA A 197 17.62 -4.45 9.36
N PHE A 198 16.57 -3.80 8.88
CA PHE A 198 15.99 -3.93 7.55
C PHE A 198 15.54 -2.55 7.06
N PRO A 199 15.74 -2.20 5.76
CA PRO A 199 15.34 -0.90 5.22
C PRO A 199 13.81 -0.82 5.06
N SER A 200 13.11 -0.76 6.19
CA SER A 200 11.66 -0.65 6.26
C SER A 200 11.22 0.76 5.88
N VAL A 201 10.39 0.90 4.84
CA VAL A 201 9.80 2.16 4.40
C VAL A 201 9.05 2.83 5.56
N GLY A 202 8.08 2.12 6.16
CA GLY A 202 7.27 2.69 7.22
C GLY A 202 8.06 3.07 8.46
N ALA A 203 9.07 2.28 8.87
CA ALA A 203 9.94 2.65 10.00
C ALA A 203 10.78 3.88 9.67
N THR A 204 11.34 3.97 8.46
CA THR A 204 12.08 5.15 7.99
C THR A 204 11.19 6.40 8.01
N GLU A 205 9.96 6.32 7.47
CA GLU A 205 8.98 7.42 7.51
C GLU A 205 8.65 7.85 8.93
N THR A 206 8.35 6.90 9.83
CA THR A 206 8.05 7.20 11.24
C THR A 206 9.20 7.93 11.92
N LEU A 207 10.43 7.47 11.71
CA LEU A 207 11.62 8.06 12.34
C LEU A 207 11.98 9.42 11.73
N LEU A 208 11.78 9.62 10.42
CA LEU A 208 11.91 10.94 9.80
C LEU A 208 10.92 11.94 10.41
N LEU A 209 9.65 11.54 10.57
CA LEU A 209 8.60 12.37 11.15
C LEU A 209 8.89 12.71 12.63
N ALA A 210 9.37 11.73 13.40
CA ALA A 210 9.75 11.95 14.81
C ALA A 210 10.97 12.87 14.93
N ALA A 211 12.01 12.63 14.11
CA ALA A 211 13.25 13.35 14.13
C ALA A 211 13.12 14.81 13.67
N ALA A 212 12.18 15.08 12.76
CA ALA A 212 12.00 16.42 12.19
C ALA A 212 11.76 17.50 13.25
N CYS A 213 11.18 17.15 14.43
CA CYS A 213 10.96 18.06 15.55
C CYS A 213 11.62 17.58 16.86
N ALA A 214 12.53 16.61 16.82
CA ALA A 214 13.28 16.16 17.99
C ALA A 214 14.36 17.18 18.39
N ARG A 215 14.81 17.11 19.65
CA ARG A 215 15.95 17.95 20.11
C ARG A 215 17.27 17.32 19.66
N GLY A 216 18.06 18.05 18.88
CA GLY A 216 19.35 17.60 18.39
C GLY A 216 19.31 16.89 17.03
N GLU A 217 20.40 16.24 16.69
CA GLU A 217 20.57 15.52 15.42
C GLU A 217 20.13 14.06 15.56
N THR A 218 19.46 13.52 14.53
CA THR A 218 19.23 12.09 14.37
C THR A 218 19.99 11.58 13.15
N ILE A 219 20.70 10.46 13.30
CA ILE A 219 21.35 9.75 12.21
C ILE A 219 20.66 8.40 12.06
N LEU A 220 20.00 8.21 10.92
CA LEU A 220 19.28 6.97 10.61
C LEU A 220 20.11 6.18 9.59
N ARG A 221 20.66 5.02 10.01
CA ARG A 221 21.37 4.07 9.16
C ARG A 221 20.48 2.91 8.75
N GLY A 222 20.73 2.32 7.59
CA GLY A 222 19.85 1.27 7.03
C GLY A 222 18.48 1.80 6.62
N ALA A 223 18.38 3.10 6.34
CA ALA A 223 17.14 3.73 5.89
C ALA A 223 16.67 3.17 4.54
N ALA A 224 15.35 3.14 4.35
CA ALA A 224 14.74 2.86 3.06
C ALA A 224 15.10 3.97 2.05
N ARG A 225 15.17 3.59 0.76
CA ARG A 225 15.71 4.44 -0.31
C ARG A 225 14.67 4.82 -1.36
N GLU A 226 13.45 4.39 -1.16
CA GLU A 226 12.32 4.58 -2.08
C GLU A 226 12.09 6.06 -2.40
N PRO A 227 11.62 6.38 -3.62
CA PRO A 227 11.31 7.77 -4.02
C PRO A 227 10.36 8.47 -3.04
N GLU A 228 9.48 7.74 -2.40
CA GLU A 228 8.52 8.24 -1.41
C GLU A 228 9.24 8.75 -0.13
N ILE A 229 10.39 8.17 0.22
CA ILE A 229 11.24 8.67 1.32
C ILE A 229 11.92 9.98 0.94
N VAL A 230 12.41 10.08 -0.32
CA VAL A 230 13.00 11.32 -0.85
C VAL A 230 11.95 12.42 -0.88
N ASP A 231 10.72 12.10 -1.29
CA ASP A 231 9.59 13.01 -1.36
C ASP A 231 9.20 13.56 0.03
N LEU A 232 9.12 12.68 1.05
CA LEU A 232 8.89 13.09 2.43
C LEU A 232 10.00 14.04 2.95
N ALA A 233 11.27 13.73 2.67
CA ALA A 233 12.40 14.58 3.06
C ALA A 233 12.33 15.95 2.38
N GLN A 234 12.02 16.00 1.09
CA GLN A 234 11.84 17.24 0.34
C GLN A 234 10.67 18.08 0.89
N PHE A 235 9.55 17.44 1.23
CA PHE A 235 8.43 18.12 1.89
C PHE A 235 8.84 18.71 3.23
N LEU A 236 9.50 17.95 4.11
CA LEU A 236 9.97 18.42 5.41
C LEU A 236 10.92 19.61 5.24
N ASN A 237 11.87 19.54 4.30
CA ASN A 237 12.79 20.63 3.99
C ASN A 237 12.07 21.87 3.47
N ARG A 238 11.04 21.70 2.63
CA ARG A 238 10.23 22.81 2.13
C ARG A 238 9.42 23.48 3.24
N CYS A 239 9.11 22.74 4.31
CA CYS A 239 8.47 23.29 5.50
C CYS A 239 9.46 23.92 6.51
N GLY A 240 10.75 24.04 6.16
CA GLY A 240 11.80 24.59 7.04
C GLY A 240 12.51 23.54 7.88
N GLY A 241 12.36 22.26 7.57
CA GLY A 241 13.12 21.15 8.14
C GLY A 241 14.56 21.12 7.62
N CYS A 242 15.35 20.18 8.16
CA CYS A 242 16.73 19.95 7.73
C CYS A 242 17.00 18.44 7.67
N VAL A 243 16.71 17.84 6.50
CA VAL A 243 16.87 16.42 6.20
C VAL A 243 17.84 16.26 5.04
N GLN A 244 18.88 15.47 5.22
CA GLN A 244 19.94 15.20 4.23
C GLN A 244 20.11 13.69 4.04
N GLY A 245 20.56 13.27 2.84
CA GLY A 245 20.89 11.89 2.53
C GLY A 245 19.68 10.99 2.24
N ALA A 246 18.45 11.50 2.15
CA ALA A 246 17.30 10.72 1.71
C ALA A 246 17.55 10.12 0.31
N GLY A 247 17.13 8.85 0.10
CA GLY A 247 17.46 8.07 -1.09
C GLY A 247 18.80 7.32 -0.99
N SER A 248 19.59 7.56 0.07
CA SER A 248 20.72 6.73 0.45
C SER A 248 20.40 5.84 1.67
N GLY A 249 21.31 4.93 2.03
CA GLY A 249 21.15 4.11 3.23
C GLY A 249 21.37 4.87 4.55
N THR A 250 21.72 6.16 4.52
CA THR A 250 21.95 6.96 5.71
C THR A 250 21.31 8.33 5.56
N VAL A 251 20.40 8.67 6.49
CA VAL A 251 19.71 9.96 6.53
C VAL A 251 20.09 10.70 7.80
N ARG A 252 20.41 11.98 7.67
CA ARG A 252 20.69 12.89 8.78
C ARG A 252 19.56 13.89 8.92
N ILE A 253 19.06 14.07 10.11
CA ILE A 253 17.93 14.96 10.39
C ILE A 253 18.33 15.87 11.56
N GLN A 254 18.43 17.18 11.30
CA GLN A 254 18.54 18.17 12.36
C GLN A 254 17.13 18.60 12.75
N GLY A 255 16.70 18.25 13.97
CA GLY A 255 15.37 18.58 14.44
C GLY A 255 15.16 20.09 14.55
N GLN A 256 13.97 20.54 14.15
CA GLN A 256 13.55 21.95 14.17
C GLN A 256 12.47 22.16 15.21
N ARG A 257 12.48 23.32 15.86
CA ARG A 257 11.47 23.65 16.87
C ARG A 257 10.07 23.77 16.28
N THR A 258 9.97 24.30 15.06
CA THR A 258 8.73 24.53 14.32
C THR A 258 8.93 24.29 12.84
N LEU A 259 7.93 23.74 12.17
CA LEU A 259 7.86 23.64 10.72
C LEU A 259 6.71 24.55 10.21
N SER A 260 6.96 25.26 9.12
CA SER A 260 5.95 26.08 8.45
C SER A 260 5.05 25.22 7.56
N GLY A 261 3.95 25.80 7.08
CA GLY A 261 3.18 25.16 6.00
C GLY A 261 3.81 25.37 4.64
N CYS A 262 3.41 24.55 3.66
CA CYS A 262 3.87 24.70 2.27
C CYS A 262 2.83 24.21 1.26
N THR A 263 3.04 24.56 -0.01
CA THR A 263 2.38 23.91 -1.15
C THR A 263 3.37 22.89 -1.74
N PHE A 264 2.91 21.66 -1.91
CA PHE A 264 3.75 20.55 -2.35
C PHE A 264 3.02 19.65 -3.35
N ALA A 265 3.71 19.23 -4.40
CA ALA A 265 3.21 18.26 -5.36
C ALA A 265 3.90 16.92 -5.09
N PRO A 266 3.18 15.88 -4.59
CA PRO A 266 3.77 14.59 -4.33
C PRO A 266 4.27 13.91 -5.61
N VAL A 267 5.28 13.04 -5.48
CA VAL A 267 5.84 12.25 -6.59
C VAL A 267 4.75 11.39 -7.24
N ALA A 268 4.89 11.11 -8.54
CA ALA A 268 3.96 10.24 -9.28
C ALA A 268 4.02 8.78 -8.79
N ASP A 269 2.87 8.09 -8.85
CA ASP A 269 2.72 6.70 -8.38
C ASP A 269 3.36 5.71 -9.36
N ARG A 270 4.59 5.31 -9.07
CA ARG A 270 5.35 4.32 -9.83
C ARG A 270 4.68 2.94 -9.89
N ILE A 271 3.83 2.60 -8.89
CA ILE A 271 3.11 1.32 -8.89
C ILE A 271 1.85 1.40 -9.75
N ALA A 272 1.17 2.55 -9.78
CA ALA A 272 0.09 2.79 -10.74
C ALA A 272 0.65 2.77 -12.18
N ALA A 273 1.80 3.41 -12.44
CA ALA A 273 2.49 3.33 -13.73
C ALA A 273 2.80 1.88 -14.13
N ALA A 274 3.39 1.10 -13.22
CA ALA A 274 3.64 -0.33 -13.41
C ALA A 274 2.34 -1.12 -13.69
N THR A 275 1.22 -0.75 -13.07
CA THR A 275 -0.08 -1.42 -13.27
C THR A 275 -0.56 -1.25 -14.71
N TYR A 276 -0.57 -0.02 -15.22
CA TYR A 276 -1.03 0.24 -16.59
C TYR A 276 -0.05 -0.31 -17.63
N ALA A 277 1.27 -0.28 -17.35
CA ALA A 277 2.28 -0.96 -18.17
C ALA A 277 2.00 -2.47 -18.29
N CYS A 278 1.78 -3.14 -17.16
CA CYS A 278 1.46 -4.56 -17.11
C CYS A 278 0.09 -4.86 -17.76
N ALA A 279 -0.90 -4.00 -17.58
CA ALA A 279 -2.21 -4.16 -18.22
C ALA A 279 -2.10 -4.09 -19.76
N CYS A 280 -1.32 -3.14 -20.30
CA CYS A 280 -1.02 -3.04 -21.72
C CYS A 280 -0.26 -4.29 -22.20
N ALA A 281 0.78 -4.70 -21.48
CA ALA A 281 1.54 -5.91 -21.84
C ALA A 281 0.66 -7.16 -21.84
N ALA A 282 -0.27 -7.32 -20.90
CA ALA A 282 -1.17 -8.47 -20.84
C ALA A 282 -2.25 -8.44 -21.93
N ALA A 283 -2.91 -7.30 -22.16
CA ALA A 283 -4.00 -7.16 -23.12
C ALA A 283 -3.51 -6.98 -24.57
N GLY A 284 -2.28 -6.46 -24.77
CA GLY A 284 -1.75 -5.98 -26.05
C GLY A 284 -2.17 -4.55 -26.35
N GLY A 285 -1.60 -3.99 -27.41
CA GLY A 285 -1.86 -2.62 -27.85
C GLY A 285 -0.72 -1.66 -27.54
N ARG A 286 -1.04 -0.37 -27.35
CA ARG A 286 -0.06 0.73 -27.16
C ARG A 286 -0.58 1.75 -26.17
N VAL A 287 0.11 1.94 -25.07
CA VAL A 287 -0.29 2.86 -24.00
C VAL A 287 0.86 3.77 -23.63
N GLU A 288 0.57 5.06 -23.59
CA GLU A 288 1.45 6.09 -23.06
C GLU A 288 1.12 6.36 -21.58
N LEU A 289 2.14 6.33 -20.72
CA LEU A 289 2.09 6.66 -19.29
C LEU A 289 2.63 8.06 -19.09
N ASP A 290 1.75 9.07 -18.92
CA ASP A 290 2.13 10.47 -18.76
C ASP A 290 2.32 10.86 -17.30
N GLY A 291 3.32 11.69 -17.03
CA GLY A 291 3.56 12.35 -15.74
C GLY A 291 4.36 11.54 -14.73
N CYS A 292 4.91 10.38 -15.10
CA CYS A 292 5.76 9.57 -14.24
C CYS A 292 7.10 9.26 -14.91
N SER A 293 8.21 9.56 -14.22
CA SER A 293 9.54 9.23 -14.76
C SER A 293 9.74 7.72 -14.84
N PRO A 294 10.16 7.17 -16.01
CA PRO A 294 10.41 5.75 -16.21
C PRO A 294 11.43 5.15 -15.24
N GLN A 295 12.39 5.94 -14.76
CA GLN A 295 13.39 5.50 -13.80
C GLN A 295 12.79 5.04 -12.48
N LEU A 296 11.61 5.54 -12.08
CA LEU A 296 10.95 5.18 -10.82
C LEU A 296 10.45 3.72 -10.81
N TYR A 297 10.22 3.14 -11.99
CA TYR A 297 9.74 1.76 -12.15
C TYR A 297 10.52 0.99 -13.24
N ALA A 298 11.77 1.39 -13.47
CA ALA A 298 12.65 0.80 -14.47
C ALA A 298 12.72 -0.75 -14.44
N PRO A 299 12.82 -1.42 -13.27
CA PRO A 299 12.86 -2.89 -13.25
C PRO A 299 11.61 -3.55 -13.85
N VAL A 300 10.43 -2.92 -13.77
CA VAL A 300 9.22 -3.43 -14.42
C VAL A 300 9.34 -3.31 -15.94
N LEU A 301 9.79 -2.15 -16.42
CA LEU A 301 9.94 -1.89 -17.85
C LEU A 301 10.98 -2.83 -18.47
N GLU A 302 12.11 -3.06 -17.82
CA GLU A 302 13.17 -3.98 -18.26
C GLU A 302 12.66 -5.42 -18.38
N ILE A 303 11.86 -5.89 -17.41
CA ILE A 303 11.25 -7.23 -17.48
C ILE A 303 10.24 -7.30 -18.64
N LEU A 304 9.42 -6.27 -18.85
CA LEU A 304 8.47 -6.23 -19.97
C LEU A 304 9.19 -6.26 -21.33
N GLU A 305 10.33 -5.56 -21.46
CA GLU A 305 11.17 -5.62 -22.67
C GLU A 305 11.74 -7.02 -22.89
N GLN A 306 12.28 -7.66 -21.85
CA GLN A 306 12.77 -9.05 -21.92
C GLN A 306 11.66 -10.02 -22.32
N MET A 307 10.41 -9.74 -21.93
CA MET A 307 9.24 -10.53 -22.31
C MET A 307 8.74 -10.24 -23.73
N GLY A 308 9.30 -9.26 -24.46
CA GLY A 308 8.96 -8.96 -25.85
C GLY A 308 8.07 -7.73 -26.05
N CYS A 309 7.88 -6.89 -25.05
CA CYS A 309 7.28 -5.57 -25.22
C CYS A 309 8.29 -4.57 -25.79
N THR A 310 7.82 -3.58 -26.52
CA THR A 310 8.61 -2.39 -26.87
C THR A 310 8.33 -1.30 -25.86
N VAL A 311 9.39 -0.66 -25.33
CA VAL A 311 9.27 0.42 -24.34
C VAL A 311 10.07 1.63 -24.82
N GLU A 312 9.39 2.74 -25.04
CA GLU A 312 10.01 4.03 -25.33
C GLU A 312 10.00 4.89 -24.07
N ARG A 313 11.15 5.46 -23.70
CA ARG A 313 11.33 6.23 -22.44
C ARG A 313 11.59 7.69 -22.75
N GLY A 314 10.73 8.58 -22.23
CA GLY A 314 10.97 10.01 -22.12
C GLY A 314 11.42 10.43 -20.72
N GLU A 315 11.43 11.72 -20.44
CA GLU A 315 11.80 12.25 -19.12
C GLU A 315 10.76 11.94 -18.04
N LYS A 316 9.49 12.21 -18.33
CA LYS A 316 8.34 12.01 -17.43
C LYS A 316 7.22 11.20 -18.07
N GLN A 317 7.54 10.41 -19.06
CA GLN A 317 6.60 9.58 -19.80
C GLN A 317 7.28 8.30 -20.27
N ALA A 318 6.50 7.25 -20.43
CA ALA A 318 6.93 6.05 -21.12
C ALA A 318 5.80 5.54 -22.00
N GLU A 319 6.13 4.99 -23.15
CA GLU A 319 5.19 4.30 -24.00
C GLU A 319 5.51 2.81 -24.00
N ILE A 320 4.50 1.99 -23.75
CA ILE A 320 4.58 0.54 -23.77
C ILE A 320 3.72 0.03 -24.92
N SER A 321 4.28 -0.82 -25.78
CA SER A 321 3.51 -1.48 -26.81
C SER A 321 3.80 -2.97 -26.91
N ARG A 322 2.75 -3.74 -27.20
CA ARG A 322 2.83 -5.17 -27.46
C ARG A 322 1.88 -5.57 -28.60
N PHE A 323 2.46 -6.01 -29.70
CA PHE A 323 1.73 -6.51 -30.85
C PHE A 323 2.08 -7.97 -31.19
N GLY A 324 3.16 -8.49 -30.61
CA GLY A 324 3.67 -9.83 -30.79
C GLY A 324 3.37 -10.76 -29.61
N ARG A 325 4.09 -11.88 -29.60
CA ARG A 325 4.07 -12.86 -28.51
C ARG A 325 4.86 -12.36 -27.33
N LEU A 326 4.47 -12.83 -26.14
CA LEU A 326 5.25 -12.66 -24.93
C LEU A 326 6.08 -13.91 -24.67
N TYR A 327 7.29 -13.73 -24.22
CA TYR A 327 8.21 -14.79 -23.82
C TYR A 327 8.24 -14.93 -22.30
N GLY A 328 8.57 -16.14 -21.82
CA GLY A 328 8.71 -16.36 -20.39
C GLY A 328 9.79 -15.46 -19.78
N ALA A 329 9.50 -14.90 -18.61
CA ALA A 329 10.44 -14.03 -17.90
C ALA A 329 11.55 -14.80 -17.16
N GLY A 330 11.53 -16.15 -17.20
CA GLY A 330 12.44 -16.95 -16.39
C GLY A 330 12.21 -16.74 -14.89
N ARG A 331 13.28 -16.57 -14.13
CA ARG A 331 13.22 -16.38 -12.67
C ARG A 331 13.38 -14.91 -12.29
N VAL A 332 12.36 -14.33 -11.69
CA VAL A 332 12.28 -12.93 -11.25
C VAL A 332 12.27 -12.86 -9.73
N PHE A 333 12.94 -11.85 -9.17
CA PHE A 333 12.99 -11.61 -7.71
C PHE A 333 12.54 -10.19 -7.41
N THR A 334 11.73 -10.03 -6.38
CA THR A 334 11.51 -8.71 -5.79
C THR A 334 12.66 -8.33 -4.86
N GLY A 335 12.71 -7.07 -4.45
CA GLY A 335 13.72 -6.61 -3.51
C GLY A 335 13.43 -5.21 -2.97
N VAL A 336 14.33 -4.75 -2.11
CA VAL A 336 14.31 -3.36 -1.65
C VAL A 336 14.77 -2.44 -2.77
N TYR A 337 14.22 -1.23 -2.82
CA TYR A 337 14.55 -0.24 -3.85
C TYR A 337 16.08 -0.02 -3.97
N PRO A 338 16.66 0.03 -5.18
CA PRO A 338 16.01 0.18 -6.49
C PRO A 338 15.63 -1.14 -7.19
N ALA A 339 15.69 -2.29 -6.53
CA ALA A 339 15.23 -3.55 -7.12
C ALA A 339 13.72 -3.53 -7.40
N LEU A 340 13.23 -4.61 -8.01
CA LEU A 340 11.81 -4.76 -8.32
C LEU A 340 10.94 -4.67 -7.06
N ALA A 341 10.02 -3.70 -7.05
CA ALA A 341 9.11 -3.52 -5.93
C ALA A 341 8.18 -4.73 -5.74
N THR A 342 8.03 -5.21 -4.51
CA THR A 342 7.08 -6.27 -4.15
C THR A 342 5.65 -5.97 -4.61
N ASP A 343 5.26 -4.69 -4.66
CA ASP A 343 3.94 -4.26 -5.15
C ASP A 343 3.73 -4.53 -6.65
N ALA A 344 4.78 -4.61 -7.45
CA ALA A 344 4.73 -4.93 -8.87
C ALA A 344 4.68 -6.45 -9.16
N ALA A 345 5.05 -7.30 -8.20
CA ALA A 345 5.13 -8.74 -8.40
C ALA A 345 3.80 -9.38 -8.90
N PRO A 346 2.62 -9.12 -8.29
CA PRO A 346 1.36 -9.65 -8.80
C PRO A 346 1.00 -9.12 -10.20
N LEU A 347 1.39 -7.89 -10.52
CA LEU A 347 1.12 -7.26 -11.82
C LEU A 347 1.93 -7.91 -12.95
N LEU A 348 3.23 -8.12 -12.71
CA LEU A 348 4.09 -8.87 -13.64
C LEU A 348 3.63 -10.32 -13.77
N ALA A 349 3.21 -10.97 -12.67
CA ALA A 349 2.64 -12.30 -12.73
C ALA A 349 1.45 -12.37 -13.70
N ALA A 350 0.56 -11.36 -13.71
CA ALA A 350 -0.54 -11.30 -14.68
C ALA A 350 -0.05 -11.26 -16.15
N VAL A 351 1.07 -10.59 -16.43
CA VAL A 351 1.70 -10.59 -17.78
C VAL A 351 2.30 -11.96 -18.11
N MET A 352 2.98 -12.58 -17.14
CA MET A 352 3.59 -13.90 -17.29
C MET A 352 2.58 -15.00 -17.63
N LEU A 353 1.29 -14.86 -17.22
CA LEU A 353 0.22 -15.80 -17.61
C LEU A 353 -0.01 -15.84 -19.13
N CYS A 354 0.33 -14.77 -19.84
CA CYS A 354 0.13 -14.62 -21.28
C CYS A 354 1.37 -15.01 -22.10
N ALA A 355 2.46 -15.43 -21.45
CA ALA A 355 3.75 -15.68 -22.07
C ALA A 355 3.91 -17.13 -22.55
N GLU A 356 4.69 -17.32 -23.61
CA GLU A 356 5.21 -18.61 -24.04
C GLU A 356 6.52 -18.89 -23.29
N GLY A 357 6.57 -19.99 -22.55
CA GLY A 357 7.69 -20.35 -21.69
C GLY A 357 7.38 -20.23 -20.20
N GLU A 358 8.23 -20.86 -19.40
CA GLU A 358 8.08 -20.86 -17.95
C GLU A 358 8.51 -19.54 -17.33
N SER A 359 7.81 -19.15 -16.29
CA SER A 359 8.16 -18.00 -15.46
C SER A 359 8.01 -18.35 -13.99
N SER A 360 8.84 -17.73 -13.16
CA SER A 360 8.64 -17.76 -11.71
C SER A 360 8.99 -16.42 -11.11
N ILE A 361 8.25 -16.04 -10.05
CA ILE A 361 8.52 -14.81 -9.33
C ILE A 361 8.57 -15.10 -7.82
N GLU A 362 9.67 -14.71 -7.19
CA GLU A 362 9.91 -14.86 -5.76
C GLU A 362 9.79 -13.52 -5.06
N ASP A 363 8.91 -13.44 -4.06
CA ASP A 363 8.83 -12.26 -3.21
C ASP A 363 9.69 -12.44 -1.97
N VAL A 364 10.81 -11.71 -1.88
CA VAL A 364 11.72 -11.80 -0.73
C VAL A 364 11.28 -10.92 0.45
N VAL A 365 10.24 -10.09 0.26
CA VAL A 365 9.76 -9.13 1.27
C VAL A 365 8.58 -9.70 2.06
N PHE A 366 7.56 -10.25 1.38
CA PHE A 366 6.34 -10.74 2.01
C PHE A 366 6.09 -12.23 1.76
N GLU A 367 5.61 -12.93 2.80
CA GLU A 367 5.42 -14.38 2.77
C GLU A 367 4.18 -14.82 1.97
N ARG A 368 3.17 -13.95 1.84
CA ARG A 368 1.86 -14.28 1.25
C ARG A 368 1.48 -13.32 0.14
N ARG A 369 2.47 -12.90 -0.67
CA ARG A 369 2.27 -11.90 -1.71
C ARG A 369 1.31 -12.37 -2.81
N PHE A 370 1.30 -13.63 -3.12
CA PHE A 370 0.59 -14.20 -4.25
C PHE A 370 -0.81 -14.73 -3.90
N GLY A 371 -1.56 -14.01 -3.08
CA GLY A 371 -2.98 -14.31 -2.81
C GLY A 371 -3.86 -14.31 -4.08
N CYS A 372 -3.42 -13.66 -5.16
CA CYS A 372 -4.09 -13.65 -6.46
C CYS A 372 -3.96 -14.97 -7.24
N ALA A 373 -3.07 -15.89 -6.85
CA ALA A 373 -2.83 -17.14 -7.58
C ALA A 373 -4.09 -17.99 -7.75
N ALA A 374 -4.96 -18.04 -6.73
CA ALA A 374 -6.26 -18.72 -6.83
C ALA A 374 -7.15 -18.12 -7.93
N GLY A 375 -7.15 -16.80 -8.08
CA GLY A 375 -7.88 -16.11 -9.15
C GLY A 375 -7.24 -16.36 -10.53
N PHE A 376 -5.93 -16.44 -10.63
CA PHE A 376 -5.24 -16.82 -11.86
C PHE A 376 -5.58 -18.26 -12.28
N ALA A 377 -5.62 -19.20 -11.34
CA ALA A 377 -6.06 -20.58 -11.61
C ALA A 377 -7.54 -20.62 -12.05
N ALA A 378 -8.42 -19.79 -11.45
CA ALA A 378 -9.82 -19.68 -11.86
C ALA A 378 -9.98 -19.16 -13.32
N LEU A 379 -9.06 -18.30 -13.79
CA LEU A 379 -8.98 -17.87 -15.18
C LEU A 379 -8.45 -18.97 -16.13
N GLY A 380 -7.97 -20.11 -15.61
CA GLY A 380 -7.42 -21.22 -16.39
C GLY A 380 -5.89 -21.20 -16.54
N ALA A 381 -5.21 -20.33 -15.80
CA ALA A 381 -3.75 -20.32 -15.77
C ALA A 381 -3.18 -21.52 -15.00
N ARG A 382 -2.01 -21.99 -15.41
CA ARG A 382 -1.27 -23.07 -14.73
C ARG A 382 -0.29 -22.47 -13.76
N THR A 383 -0.71 -22.32 -12.51
CA THR A 383 0.10 -21.67 -11.46
C THR A 383 0.23 -22.55 -10.23
N ALA A 384 1.37 -22.49 -9.55
CA ALA A 384 1.61 -23.11 -8.25
C ALA A 384 2.38 -22.16 -7.34
N VAL A 385 1.97 -22.08 -6.05
CA VAL A 385 2.66 -21.28 -5.05
C VAL A 385 3.40 -22.20 -4.10
N ASN A 386 4.72 -22.05 -4.01
CA ASN A 386 5.59 -22.76 -3.08
C ASN A 386 6.29 -21.75 -2.16
N GLY A 387 5.79 -21.60 -0.93
CA GLY A 387 6.30 -20.58 -0.01
C GLY A 387 6.15 -19.18 -0.57
N ARG A 388 7.26 -18.52 -0.88
CA ARG A 388 7.33 -17.16 -1.42
C ARG A 388 7.41 -17.11 -2.95
N VAL A 389 7.40 -18.25 -3.62
CA VAL A 389 7.57 -18.36 -5.07
C VAL A 389 6.24 -18.71 -5.75
N LEU A 390 5.86 -17.91 -6.73
CA LEU A 390 4.80 -18.22 -7.68
C LEU A 390 5.44 -18.79 -8.96
N HIS A 391 5.13 -20.04 -9.30
CA HIS A 391 5.48 -20.68 -10.55
C HIS A 391 4.34 -20.54 -11.56
N ILE A 392 4.67 -20.26 -12.80
CA ILE A 392 3.75 -20.06 -13.91
C ILE A 392 4.24 -20.91 -15.09
N ALA A 393 3.46 -21.93 -15.43
CA ALA A 393 3.73 -22.78 -16.58
C ALA A 393 2.98 -22.26 -17.82
N PRO A 394 3.56 -22.41 -19.03
CA PRO A 394 2.95 -21.95 -20.27
C PRO A 394 1.71 -22.77 -20.67
N GLY A 395 0.94 -22.26 -21.62
CA GLY A 395 -0.14 -22.98 -22.29
C GLY A 395 -1.49 -22.98 -21.57
N GLY A 396 -1.67 -22.14 -20.55
CA GLY A 396 -2.99 -21.85 -19.99
C GLY A 396 -3.80 -20.99 -20.96
N LYS A 397 -5.03 -21.44 -21.33
CA LYS A 397 -5.98 -20.58 -22.05
C LYS A 397 -6.79 -19.80 -21.02
N LEU A 398 -6.55 -18.49 -20.95
CA LEU A 398 -7.27 -17.63 -20.02
C LEU A 398 -8.71 -17.43 -20.49
N ARG A 399 -9.66 -17.69 -19.61
CA ARG A 399 -11.11 -17.53 -19.83
C ARG A 399 -11.74 -16.73 -18.74
N GLY A 400 -12.82 -16.02 -19.06
CA GLY A 400 -13.57 -15.23 -18.13
C GLY A 400 -14.05 -16.04 -16.92
N ALA A 401 -13.93 -15.47 -15.72
CA ALA A 401 -14.23 -16.13 -14.45
C ALA A 401 -14.80 -15.17 -13.41
N ARG A 402 -15.31 -15.74 -12.30
CA ARG A 402 -15.62 -14.99 -11.08
C ARG A 402 -14.37 -14.95 -10.21
N LEU A 403 -13.93 -13.73 -9.90
CA LEU A 403 -12.68 -13.44 -9.20
C LEU A 403 -12.99 -12.67 -7.92
N GLU A 404 -12.18 -12.88 -6.90
CA GLU A 404 -12.23 -12.11 -5.67
C GLU A 404 -10.86 -11.45 -5.42
N ALA A 405 -10.84 -10.12 -5.26
CA ALA A 405 -9.62 -9.40 -4.95
C ALA A 405 -9.13 -9.78 -3.54
N PRO A 406 -7.95 -10.41 -3.41
CA PRO A 406 -7.43 -10.83 -2.10
C PRO A 406 -6.85 -9.65 -1.32
N ASP A 407 -6.29 -8.68 -2.03
CA ASP A 407 -5.67 -7.45 -1.57
C ASP A 407 -5.64 -6.42 -2.71
N LEU A 408 -5.08 -5.22 -2.43
CA LEU A 408 -5.00 -4.11 -3.38
C LEU A 408 -4.32 -4.50 -4.71
N ARG A 409 -3.10 -5.03 -4.64
CA ARG A 409 -2.29 -5.30 -5.84
C ARG A 409 -2.68 -6.62 -6.52
N GLY A 410 -3.09 -7.61 -5.71
CA GLY A 410 -3.69 -8.84 -6.23
C GLY A 410 -4.98 -8.56 -7.00
N GLY A 411 -5.83 -7.65 -6.51
CA GLY A 411 -7.05 -7.24 -7.21
C GLY A 411 -6.76 -6.56 -8.56
N ALA A 412 -5.80 -5.64 -8.60
CA ALA A 412 -5.36 -4.99 -9.85
C ALA A 412 -4.75 -5.99 -10.83
N ALA A 413 -3.96 -6.95 -10.33
CA ALA A 413 -3.39 -8.03 -11.15
C ALA A 413 -4.46 -8.94 -11.76
N LEU A 414 -5.51 -9.27 -10.99
CA LEU A 414 -6.66 -10.03 -11.51
C LEU A 414 -7.41 -9.26 -12.60
N ALA A 415 -7.55 -7.94 -12.46
CA ALA A 415 -8.13 -7.11 -13.50
C ALA A 415 -7.25 -7.12 -14.77
N ALA A 416 -5.93 -6.96 -14.64
CA ALA A 416 -4.99 -7.02 -15.77
C ALA A 416 -5.02 -8.39 -16.49
N ALA A 417 -5.04 -9.50 -15.74
CA ALA A 417 -5.16 -10.83 -16.30
C ALA A 417 -6.51 -11.06 -17.02
N ALA A 418 -7.60 -10.52 -16.46
CA ALA A 418 -8.93 -10.61 -17.06
C ALA A 418 -9.05 -9.84 -18.39
N LEU A 419 -8.27 -8.78 -18.61
CA LEU A 419 -8.20 -8.08 -19.91
C LEU A 419 -7.65 -8.97 -21.04
N ALA A 420 -6.78 -9.94 -20.71
CA ALA A 420 -6.23 -10.89 -21.65
C ALA A 420 -7.10 -12.16 -21.84
N ALA A 421 -8.07 -12.39 -20.96
CA ALA A 421 -8.89 -13.60 -20.96
C ALA A 421 -10.01 -13.53 -22.02
N GLU A 422 -10.34 -14.67 -22.65
CA GLU A 422 -11.52 -14.77 -23.52
C GLU A 422 -12.81 -14.75 -22.68
N GLY A 423 -13.79 -13.93 -23.07
CA GLY A 423 -15.09 -13.84 -22.41
C GLY A 423 -15.15 -12.81 -21.30
N CYS A 424 -16.09 -12.99 -20.37
CA CYS A 424 -16.40 -11.99 -19.35
C CYS A 424 -15.96 -12.46 -17.94
N SER A 425 -15.24 -11.61 -17.25
CA SER A 425 -14.85 -11.80 -15.86
C SER A 425 -15.58 -10.83 -14.93
N ARG A 426 -15.83 -11.26 -13.69
CA ARG A 426 -16.38 -10.43 -12.61
C ARG A 426 -15.39 -10.41 -11.46
N VAL A 427 -14.86 -9.24 -11.11
CA VAL A 427 -13.95 -9.04 -9.96
C VAL A 427 -14.76 -8.43 -8.81
N SER A 428 -14.90 -9.18 -7.73
CA SER A 428 -15.48 -8.73 -6.45
C SER A 428 -14.40 -8.29 -5.47
N GLY A 429 -14.78 -7.74 -4.29
CA GLY A 429 -13.81 -7.26 -3.31
C GLY A 429 -13.10 -5.97 -3.73
N THR A 430 -13.71 -5.17 -4.60
CA THR A 430 -13.13 -3.96 -5.19
C THR A 430 -12.73 -2.89 -4.19
N GLY A 431 -13.29 -2.91 -2.97
CA GLY A 431 -12.86 -2.02 -1.89
C GLY A 431 -11.36 -2.13 -1.55
N TYR A 432 -10.72 -3.27 -1.84
CA TYR A 432 -9.25 -3.35 -1.75
C TYR A 432 -8.58 -2.57 -2.87
N ILE A 433 -9.12 -2.61 -4.09
CA ILE A 433 -8.59 -1.88 -5.26
C ILE A 433 -8.71 -0.37 -5.02
N ASP A 434 -9.84 0.10 -4.49
CA ASP A 434 -10.16 1.51 -4.22
C ASP A 434 -9.23 2.15 -3.15
N ARG A 435 -8.46 1.33 -2.44
CA ARG A 435 -7.43 1.82 -1.53
C ARG A 435 -6.20 2.39 -2.24
N GLY A 436 -5.98 2.08 -3.52
CA GLY A 436 -4.80 2.51 -4.25
C GLY A 436 -5.06 3.00 -5.68
N TYR A 437 -6.29 2.88 -6.17
CA TYR A 437 -6.72 3.41 -7.45
C TYR A 437 -8.02 4.19 -7.26
N ALA A 438 -8.07 5.42 -7.77
CA ALA A 438 -9.25 6.27 -7.64
C ALA A 438 -10.43 5.68 -8.44
N ASP A 439 -10.19 5.25 -9.66
CA ASP A 439 -11.11 4.46 -10.48
C ASP A 439 -10.36 3.66 -11.55
N LEU A 440 -9.84 2.50 -11.17
CA LEU A 440 -9.13 1.60 -12.10
C LEU A 440 -9.98 1.22 -13.33
N ALA A 441 -11.30 1.08 -13.13
CA ALA A 441 -12.19 0.70 -14.22
C ALA A 441 -12.35 1.85 -15.23
N ALA A 442 -12.51 3.08 -14.76
CA ALA A 442 -12.59 4.25 -15.63
C ALA A 442 -11.28 4.49 -16.40
N ASP A 443 -10.12 4.37 -15.72
CA ASP A 443 -8.81 4.54 -16.36
C ASP A 443 -8.60 3.51 -17.47
N LEU A 444 -8.88 2.23 -17.21
CA LEU A 444 -8.76 1.17 -18.22
C LEU A 444 -9.80 1.29 -19.33
N ALA A 445 -11.02 1.76 -19.04
CA ALA A 445 -12.03 2.06 -20.04
C ALA A 445 -11.57 3.20 -20.96
N GLY A 446 -10.93 4.23 -20.39
CA GLY A 446 -10.31 5.34 -21.15
C GLY A 446 -9.22 4.86 -22.11
N LEU A 447 -8.56 3.74 -21.80
CA LEU A 447 -7.59 3.07 -22.67
C LEU A 447 -8.25 2.08 -23.67
N GLY A 448 -9.59 2.03 -23.75
CA GLY A 448 -10.33 1.20 -24.70
C GLY A 448 -10.71 -0.20 -24.19
N ALA A 449 -10.45 -0.52 -22.92
CA ALA A 449 -10.92 -1.78 -22.36
C ALA A 449 -12.46 -1.85 -22.31
N CYS A 450 -13.01 -3.04 -22.52
CA CYS A 450 -14.43 -3.29 -22.25
C CYS A 450 -14.60 -3.65 -20.78
N ILE A 451 -14.66 -2.61 -19.94
CA ILE A 451 -14.69 -2.72 -18.49
C ILE A 451 -15.69 -1.73 -17.91
N ARG A 452 -16.39 -2.11 -16.86
CA ARG A 452 -17.27 -1.22 -16.10
C ARG A 452 -17.38 -1.64 -14.65
N ARG A 453 -17.72 -0.68 -13.79
CA ARG A 453 -18.11 -0.95 -12.41
C ARG A 453 -19.63 -1.15 -12.36
N GLU A 454 -20.06 -2.27 -11.79
CA GLU A 454 -21.47 -2.58 -11.56
C GLU A 454 -21.79 -2.37 -10.09
N MET A 455 -22.59 -1.35 -9.80
CA MET A 455 -23.01 -1.06 -8.43
C MET A 455 -23.89 -2.20 -7.90
N ARG A 456 -23.63 -2.70 -6.70
CA ARG A 456 -24.52 -3.64 -6.05
C ARG A 456 -25.79 -2.90 -5.62
N PRO A 457 -27.01 -3.41 -5.95
CA PRO A 457 -28.21 -2.84 -5.40
C PRO A 457 -28.16 -2.91 -3.88
N GLN A 458 -28.47 -1.80 -3.22
CA GLN A 458 -28.59 -1.77 -1.76
C GLN A 458 -29.75 -2.70 -1.36
N THR A 459 -29.46 -3.92 -0.93
CA THR A 459 -30.45 -4.73 -0.23
C THR A 459 -30.72 -4.04 1.10
N ALA A 460 -31.90 -3.40 1.21
CA ALA A 460 -32.38 -2.85 2.45
C ALA A 460 -32.28 -3.93 3.53
N ARG A 461 -31.48 -3.70 4.57
CA ARG A 461 -31.45 -4.55 5.75
C ARG A 461 -32.85 -4.49 6.38
N VAL A 462 -33.67 -5.49 6.08
CA VAL A 462 -34.87 -5.74 6.88
C VAL A 462 -34.40 -6.04 8.29
N LYS A 463 -34.52 -5.07 9.18
CA LYS A 463 -34.39 -5.29 10.63
C LYS A 463 -35.48 -6.33 10.99
N LYS A 464 -35.07 -7.59 11.18
CA LYS A 464 -35.92 -8.55 11.87
C LYS A 464 -36.24 -7.99 13.26
N ARG A 465 -37.42 -7.44 13.43
CA ARG A 465 -37.99 -7.16 14.73
C ARG A 465 -38.17 -8.51 15.42
N THR A 466 -37.38 -8.79 16.43
CA THR A 466 -37.67 -9.84 17.40
C THR A 466 -38.99 -9.52 18.08
N PRO A 467 -39.95 -10.44 18.15
CA PRO A 467 -41.16 -10.22 18.91
C PRO A 467 -40.80 -10.07 20.38
N LYS A 468 -41.23 -8.98 21.03
CA LYS A 468 -41.25 -8.88 22.49
C LYS A 468 -42.24 -9.92 23.00
N THR A 469 -41.75 -10.98 23.63
CA THR A 469 -42.58 -11.85 24.46
C THR A 469 -42.94 -11.05 25.72
N GLN A 470 -44.21 -10.73 25.83
CA GLN A 470 -44.81 -10.32 27.11
C GLN A 470 -44.99 -11.57 27.97
N ILE A 471 -44.38 -11.57 29.14
CA ILE A 471 -44.89 -12.21 30.36
C ILE A 471 -44.64 -11.22 31.52
#